data_c94d843cc9f51c49f58ef9ba49187b12
#
_entry.id   c94d843cc9f51c49f58ef9ba49187b12
#
_cell.length_a   1.000
_cell.length_b   1.000
_cell.length_c   1.000
_cell.angle_alpha   90.00
_cell.angle_beta   90.00
_cell.angle_gamma   90.00
#
_symmetry.space_group_name_H-M   'P 1'
#
loop_
_entity.id
_entity.type
_entity.pdbx_description
1 polymer ?
#
loop_
_entity_poly.entity_id
_entity_poly.type
_entity_poly.pdbx_seq_one_letter_code
_entity_poly.pdbx_strand_id
1 'polypeptide(L)'
;MSNQIPVQDVTPPAKNSNNGVDLYASREKIYTRAFTGLFRNLRMLGGAGLFLLYFGTVWLNWGGHQAVWWNLPERKFFIFGATFWPQDFILLSGILIVAAFGLFFITVYAGRIWCGYTCPQSVWTWIFMWCEKVTEGDRNQRIKLDKAPMGANKFLRKFSKHTLWLLIGFVTGMTFVGYFSPIRELVFDFFTGQADGWSYFWVGFFTLATYGNAGWLREQVCIYMCPYARFQSVMFDKDTLIVSYDPRRGEVRGPRKKGSDYKAQGLGDCIECTMCVQVCPTGIDIRDGLQIECIGCAACIDACDNIMDKMDYPRGLISYTTEHNLSGQKTHKLRPRLIGYALVLLAMMSLLATAFFMRPLVGFDVSKDRVLYRENAEGRIENVYSLKIMNKDQHDHTYVLDAAGLPDLKLQGRREIKVAAGDIVSMPVELSSAPEQLPSSTNEVTFILKDADDASIHIEAKSRFIGPQVR
;
A
#
# COMPACT_ATOMS: atom_id res chain seq x y z
N MET A 1 -3.67 33.77 15.20
CA MET A 1 -4.04 34.28 13.86
C MET A 1 -3.55 33.27 12.87
N SER A 2 -4.42 32.46 12.29
CA SER A 2 -4.07 31.42 11.32
C SER A 2 -3.81 32.08 9.98
N ASN A 3 -2.54 32.25 9.60
CA ASN A 3 -2.17 32.58 8.24
C ASN A 3 -2.43 31.34 7.34
N GLN A 4 -3.65 31.21 6.89
CA GLN A 4 -3.97 30.26 5.83
C GLN A 4 -3.36 30.79 4.51
N ILE A 5 -2.68 29.91 3.78
CA ILE A 5 -2.26 30.16 2.40
C ILE A 5 -3.52 30.54 1.63
N PRO A 6 -3.56 31.69 0.91
CA PRO A 6 -4.71 32.01 0.10
C PRO A 6 -4.85 31.00 -1.03
N VAL A 7 -5.75 30.05 -0.84
CA VAL A 7 -6.19 29.15 -1.90
C VAL A 7 -7.09 29.99 -2.80
N GLN A 8 -6.58 30.45 -3.92
CA GLN A 8 -7.45 31.00 -4.96
C GLN A 8 -8.29 29.86 -5.53
N ASP A 9 -9.58 29.98 -5.33
CA ASP A 9 -10.56 29.09 -5.94
C ASP A 9 -10.59 29.42 -7.46
N VAL A 10 -9.81 28.69 -8.24
CA VAL A 10 -9.76 28.85 -9.71
C VAL A 10 -10.85 27.98 -10.33
N THR A 11 -12.08 28.14 -9.86
CA THR A 11 -13.22 27.61 -10.60
C THR A 11 -13.36 28.49 -11.84
N PRO A 12 -13.27 27.96 -13.06
CA PRO A 12 -13.50 28.76 -14.27
C PRO A 12 -14.89 29.39 -14.16
N PRO A 13 -15.06 30.67 -14.54
CA PRO A 13 -16.35 31.33 -14.45
C PRO A 13 -17.38 30.50 -15.20
N ALA A 14 -18.45 30.13 -14.48
CA ALA A 14 -19.57 29.37 -15.05
C ALA A 14 -20.06 30.11 -16.29
N LYS A 15 -19.98 29.45 -17.45
CA LYS A 15 -20.67 29.94 -18.66
C LYS A 15 -22.13 30.03 -18.29
N ASN A 16 -22.69 31.25 -18.34
CA ASN A 16 -24.07 31.54 -18.08
C ASN A 16 -24.98 30.52 -18.80
N SER A 17 -25.52 29.57 -18.07
CA SER A 17 -26.71 28.83 -18.45
C SER A 17 -27.78 29.14 -17.42
N ASN A 18 -28.85 29.75 -17.87
CA ASN A 18 -30.06 29.98 -17.08
C ASN A 18 -30.55 28.64 -16.53
N ASN A 19 -30.82 28.60 -15.21
CA ASN A 19 -31.47 27.55 -14.46
C ASN A 19 -30.64 26.32 -14.07
N GLY A 20 -30.04 26.42 -12.90
CA GLY A 20 -29.44 25.30 -12.16
C GLY A 20 -28.02 25.60 -11.73
N VAL A 21 -27.74 25.48 -10.43
CA VAL A 21 -26.38 25.52 -9.92
C VAL A 21 -25.71 24.23 -10.35
N ASP A 22 -24.90 24.27 -11.41
CA ASP A 22 -24.04 23.15 -11.77
C ASP A 22 -22.97 23.00 -10.66
N LEU A 23 -23.22 22.11 -9.73
CA LEU A 23 -22.34 21.78 -8.61
C LEU A 23 -21.02 21.13 -9.05
N TYR A 24 -20.96 20.66 -10.32
CA TYR A 24 -19.80 19.97 -10.87
C TYR A 24 -19.51 20.45 -12.29
N ALA A 25 -18.27 20.86 -12.53
CA ALA A 25 -17.79 21.10 -13.88
C ALA A 25 -17.82 19.80 -14.70
N SER A 26 -18.31 19.84 -15.94
CA SER A 26 -18.28 18.69 -16.84
C SER A 26 -16.84 18.26 -17.08
N ARG A 27 -16.58 16.95 -17.00
CA ARG A 27 -15.24 16.39 -17.21
C ARG A 27 -14.76 16.65 -18.64
N GLU A 28 -13.66 17.36 -18.81
CA GLU A 28 -12.94 17.45 -20.06
C GLU A 28 -11.86 16.37 -20.14
N LYS A 29 -11.74 15.72 -21.31
CA LYS A 29 -10.72 14.70 -21.53
C LYS A 29 -9.33 15.36 -21.64
N ILE A 30 -8.43 14.98 -20.73
CA ILE A 30 -7.07 15.49 -20.71
C ILE A 30 -6.20 14.72 -21.73
N TYR A 31 -5.64 15.46 -22.69
CA TYR A 31 -4.69 14.93 -23.67
C TYR A 31 -3.27 15.34 -23.28
N THR A 32 -2.55 14.43 -22.67
CA THR A 32 -1.16 14.68 -22.25
C THR A 32 -0.19 14.55 -23.42
N ARG A 33 0.82 15.42 -23.47
CA ARG A 33 1.92 15.40 -24.42
C ARG A 33 3.11 14.62 -23.85
N ALA A 34 3.83 13.90 -24.70
CA ALA A 34 5.06 13.23 -24.29
C ALA A 34 6.19 14.26 -24.04
N PHE A 35 6.99 14.01 -23.01
CA PHE A 35 8.13 14.83 -22.63
C PHE A 35 9.32 13.94 -22.24
N THR A 36 10.51 14.53 -22.17
CA THR A 36 11.74 13.87 -21.73
C THR A 36 12.41 14.75 -20.67
N GLY A 37 13.13 14.14 -19.73
CA GLY A 37 13.85 14.88 -18.71
C GLY A 37 14.23 14.00 -17.52
N LEU A 38 14.88 14.61 -16.54
CA LEU A 38 15.40 13.95 -15.35
C LEU A 38 14.27 13.36 -14.50
N PHE A 39 13.23 14.15 -14.21
CA PHE A 39 12.14 13.71 -13.34
C PHE A 39 11.29 12.62 -13.99
N ARG A 40 11.14 12.65 -15.32
CA ARG A 40 10.55 11.53 -16.05
C ARG A 40 11.34 10.25 -15.83
N ASN A 41 12.66 10.27 -15.95
CA ASN A 41 13.51 9.11 -15.79
C ASN A 41 13.48 8.57 -14.36
N LEU A 42 13.49 9.44 -13.34
CA LEU A 42 13.33 9.06 -11.94
C LEU A 42 11.96 8.37 -11.69
N ARG A 43 10.89 8.88 -12.29
CA ARG A 43 9.57 8.22 -12.22
C ARG A 43 9.56 6.84 -12.88
N MET A 44 10.21 6.72 -14.04
CA MET A 44 10.34 5.42 -14.73
C MET A 44 11.10 4.42 -13.88
N LEU A 45 12.22 4.83 -13.29
CA LEU A 45 13.03 3.96 -12.43
C LEU A 45 12.26 3.54 -11.17
N GLY A 46 11.63 4.49 -10.47
CA GLY A 46 10.80 4.19 -9.29
C GLY A 46 9.61 3.30 -9.62
N GLY A 47 8.92 3.57 -10.73
CA GLY A 47 7.83 2.73 -11.24
C GLY A 47 8.30 1.32 -11.59
N ALA A 48 9.43 1.18 -12.29
CA ALA A 48 10.01 -0.12 -12.62
C ALA A 48 10.36 -0.94 -11.38
N GLY A 49 10.94 -0.31 -10.34
CA GLY A 49 11.22 -0.96 -9.07
C GLY A 49 9.95 -1.49 -8.39
N LEU A 50 8.89 -0.68 -8.35
CA LEU A 50 7.60 -1.11 -7.80
C LEU A 50 6.96 -2.25 -8.61
N PHE A 51 7.08 -2.21 -9.94
CA PHE A 51 6.61 -3.30 -10.80
C PHE A 51 7.37 -4.60 -10.56
N LEU A 52 8.70 -4.53 -10.47
CA LEU A 52 9.52 -5.71 -10.16
C LEU A 52 9.14 -6.30 -8.80
N LEU A 53 8.89 -5.47 -7.80
CA LEU A 53 8.40 -5.94 -6.51
C LEU A 53 7.01 -6.57 -6.64
N TYR A 54 6.05 -5.88 -7.24
CA TYR A 54 4.67 -6.35 -7.31
C TYR A 54 4.51 -7.61 -8.19
N PHE A 55 5.05 -7.60 -9.41
CA PHE A 55 4.92 -8.72 -10.34
C PHE A 55 5.96 -9.82 -10.11
N GLY A 56 7.12 -9.50 -9.53
CA GLY A 56 8.23 -10.44 -9.36
C GLY A 56 8.12 -11.29 -8.11
N THR A 57 7.78 -10.69 -6.96
CA THR A 57 7.81 -11.41 -5.67
C THR A 57 6.84 -12.59 -5.62
N VAL A 58 5.72 -12.52 -6.34
CA VAL A 58 4.74 -13.60 -6.41
C VAL A 58 5.30 -14.88 -7.06
N TRP A 59 6.34 -14.77 -7.92
CA TRP A 59 6.96 -15.91 -8.62
C TRP A 59 8.13 -16.52 -7.85
N LEU A 60 8.60 -15.85 -6.79
CA LEU A 60 9.71 -16.34 -5.97
C LEU A 60 9.22 -17.46 -5.05
N ASN A 61 10.06 -18.48 -4.87
CA ASN A 61 9.83 -19.55 -3.91
C ASN A 61 10.86 -19.46 -2.78
N TRP A 62 10.43 -19.80 -1.57
CA TRP A 62 11.25 -19.85 -0.38
C TRP A 62 10.78 -20.99 0.52
N GLY A 63 11.69 -21.83 1.00
CA GLY A 63 11.34 -22.91 1.92
C GLY A 63 10.29 -23.90 1.40
N GLY A 64 10.24 -24.17 0.08
CA GLY A 64 9.28 -25.11 -0.51
C GLY A 64 7.90 -24.55 -0.87
N HIS A 65 7.64 -23.29 -0.55
CA HIS A 65 6.38 -22.59 -0.89
C HIS A 65 6.66 -21.23 -1.55
N GLN A 66 5.60 -20.55 -2.02
CA GLN A 66 5.71 -19.20 -2.56
C GLN A 66 6.22 -18.23 -1.48
N ALA A 67 7.21 -17.40 -1.82
CA ALA A 67 7.91 -16.53 -0.89
C ALA A 67 7.00 -15.48 -0.21
N VAL A 68 6.00 -14.99 -0.93
CA VAL A 68 4.93 -14.14 -0.37
C VAL A 68 3.61 -14.78 -0.72
N TRP A 69 2.96 -15.38 0.27
CA TRP A 69 1.71 -16.10 0.08
C TRP A 69 0.77 -15.93 1.28
N TRP A 70 -0.42 -15.46 1.02
CA TRP A 70 -1.47 -15.25 2.00
C TRP A 70 -2.52 -16.36 1.90
N ASN A 71 -2.21 -17.50 2.53
CA ASN A 71 -3.08 -18.66 2.56
C ASN A 71 -4.26 -18.42 3.53
N LEU A 72 -5.37 -17.90 2.99
CA LEU A 72 -6.56 -17.60 3.79
C LEU A 72 -7.27 -18.86 4.33
N PRO A 73 -7.41 -19.96 3.57
CA PRO A 73 -8.01 -21.19 4.09
C PRO A 73 -7.31 -21.73 5.33
N GLU A 74 -5.99 -21.79 5.33
CA GLU A 74 -5.20 -22.26 6.46
C GLU A 74 -4.89 -21.15 7.48
N ARG A 75 -5.22 -19.90 7.16
CA ARG A 75 -4.93 -18.71 7.99
C ARG A 75 -3.43 -18.55 8.28
N LYS A 76 -2.59 -18.89 7.31
CA LYS A 76 -1.13 -18.76 7.35
C LYS A 76 -0.70 -17.69 6.36
N PHE A 77 0.20 -16.81 6.78
CA PHE A 77 0.71 -15.72 5.95
C PHE A 77 2.23 -15.84 5.86
N PHE A 78 2.70 -16.25 4.70
CA PHE A 78 4.14 -16.43 4.44
C PHE A 78 4.72 -15.16 3.86
N ILE A 79 5.78 -14.66 4.45
CA ILE A 79 6.57 -13.53 3.95
C ILE A 79 8.03 -13.94 4.04
N PHE A 80 8.59 -14.44 2.95
CA PHE A 80 9.91 -15.07 2.88
C PHE A 80 10.06 -16.17 3.93
N GLY A 81 11.06 -16.11 4.79
CA GLY A 81 11.31 -17.07 5.87
C GLY A 81 10.45 -16.87 7.12
N ALA A 82 9.43 -16.03 7.11
CA ALA A 82 8.60 -15.77 8.27
C ALA A 82 7.16 -16.22 8.04
N THR A 83 6.61 -17.04 8.94
CA THR A 83 5.19 -17.41 8.96
C THR A 83 4.47 -16.58 10.00
N PHE A 84 3.39 -15.92 9.59
CA PHE A 84 2.53 -15.13 10.47
C PHE A 84 1.15 -15.79 10.58
N TRP A 85 0.57 -15.64 11.74
CA TRP A 85 -0.74 -16.17 12.09
C TRP A 85 -1.72 -15.04 12.40
N PRO A 86 -3.04 -15.29 12.49
CA PRO A 86 -4.00 -14.25 12.88
C PRO A 86 -3.67 -13.55 14.20
N GLN A 87 -3.03 -14.25 15.14
CA GLN A 87 -2.58 -13.66 16.41
C GLN A 87 -1.50 -12.58 16.23
N ASP A 88 -0.74 -12.65 15.13
CA ASP A 88 0.31 -11.70 14.81
C ASP A 88 -0.22 -10.45 14.05
N PHE A 89 -1.55 -10.31 13.87
CA PHE A 89 -2.15 -9.15 13.18
C PHE A 89 -1.88 -7.80 13.86
N ILE A 90 -1.49 -7.83 15.13
CA ILE A 90 -1.02 -6.62 15.81
C ILE A 90 0.22 -6.02 15.12
N LEU A 91 1.11 -6.87 14.58
CA LEU A 91 2.28 -6.43 13.81
C LEU A 91 1.85 -5.81 12.48
N LEU A 92 0.87 -6.40 11.78
CA LEU A 92 0.32 -5.83 10.56
C LEU A 92 -0.31 -4.45 10.82
N SER A 93 -1.10 -4.33 11.89
CA SER A 93 -1.67 -3.04 12.30
C SER A 93 -0.57 -2.02 12.60
N GLY A 94 0.50 -2.43 13.30
CA GLY A 94 1.67 -1.60 13.57
C GLY A 94 2.36 -1.13 12.29
N ILE A 95 2.57 -2.02 11.30
CA ILE A 95 3.15 -1.67 10.00
C ILE A 95 2.28 -0.64 9.26
N LEU A 96 0.96 -0.83 9.24
CA LEU A 96 0.04 0.12 8.59
C LEU A 96 0.08 1.50 9.24
N ILE A 97 0.13 1.56 10.58
CA ILE A 97 0.24 2.81 11.33
C ILE A 97 1.58 3.50 11.04
N VAL A 98 2.70 2.77 11.08
CA VAL A 98 4.03 3.30 10.76
C VAL A 98 4.08 3.79 9.31
N ALA A 99 3.49 3.07 8.36
CA ALA A 99 3.40 3.49 6.96
C ALA A 99 2.58 4.78 6.79
N ALA A 100 1.45 4.91 7.51
CA ALA A 100 0.64 6.14 7.50
C ALA A 100 1.41 7.34 8.05
N PHE A 101 2.09 7.18 9.20
CA PHE A 101 2.94 8.24 9.77
C PHE A 101 4.15 8.57 8.89
N GLY A 102 4.75 7.57 8.25
CA GLY A 102 5.82 7.76 7.26
C GLY A 102 5.35 8.58 6.06
N LEU A 103 4.13 8.31 5.59
CA LEU A 103 3.51 9.07 4.51
C LEU A 103 3.23 10.52 4.93
N PHE A 104 2.77 10.76 6.17
CA PHE A 104 2.60 12.10 6.71
C PHE A 104 3.93 12.85 6.87
N PHE A 105 4.98 12.18 7.35
CA PHE A 105 6.31 12.75 7.44
C PHE A 105 6.83 13.21 6.07
N ILE A 106 6.73 12.35 5.04
CA ILE A 106 7.12 12.68 3.66
C ILE A 106 6.28 13.84 3.14
N THR A 107 4.98 13.91 3.45
CA THR A 107 4.10 14.99 3.00
C THR A 107 4.49 16.34 3.59
N VAL A 108 4.79 16.39 4.88
CA VAL A 108 5.25 17.63 5.52
C VAL A 108 6.58 18.10 4.94
N TYR A 109 7.49 17.19 4.60
CA TYR A 109 8.80 17.52 4.03
C TYR A 109 8.72 17.86 2.54
N ALA A 110 8.16 16.98 1.72
CA ALA A 110 8.25 17.01 0.26
C ALA A 110 6.86 17.04 -0.44
N GLY A 111 5.83 17.46 0.25
CA GLY A 111 4.50 17.62 -0.31
C GLY A 111 3.95 16.34 -0.95
N ARG A 112 3.60 16.41 -2.22
CA ARG A 112 2.96 15.31 -2.96
C ARG A 112 3.93 14.41 -3.74
N ILE A 113 5.18 14.30 -3.32
CA ILE A 113 6.17 13.48 -4.03
C ILE A 113 5.74 12.01 -4.12
N TRP A 114 5.11 11.46 -3.06
CA TRP A 114 4.53 10.12 -3.09
C TRP A 114 3.53 9.94 -4.23
N CYS A 115 2.60 10.89 -4.38
CA CYS A 115 1.58 10.84 -5.42
C CYS A 115 2.17 10.88 -6.84
N GLY A 116 3.27 11.63 -7.01
CA GLY A 116 3.92 11.78 -8.31
C GLY A 116 4.78 10.60 -8.75
N TYR A 117 5.37 9.84 -7.82
CA TYR A 117 6.43 8.86 -8.15
C TYR A 117 6.10 7.42 -7.78
N THR A 118 5.41 7.18 -6.65
CA THR A 118 5.27 5.83 -6.09
C THR A 118 3.82 5.40 -5.89
N CYS A 119 2.86 6.33 -5.91
CA CYS A 119 1.46 5.97 -5.76
C CYS A 119 1.01 5.01 -6.87
N PRO A 120 0.40 3.84 -6.54
CA PRO A 120 -0.05 2.88 -7.55
C PRO A 120 -0.96 3.51 -8.61
N GLN A 121 -1.96 4.30 -8.20
CA GLN A 121 -2.86 4.97 -9.14
C GLN A 121 -2.10 5.79 -10.20
N SER A 122 -1.10 6.58 -9.78
CA SER A 122 -0.32 7.41 -10.70
C SER A 122 0.56 6.58 -11.62
N VAL A 123 1.16 5.49 -11.11
CA VAL A 123 2.04 4.61 -11.88
C VAL A 123 1.24 3.86 -12.94
N TRP A 124 0.10 3.23 -12.58
CA TRP A 124 -0.78 2.55 -13.55
C TRP A 124 -1.37 3.52 -14.58
N THR A 125 -1.84 4.69 -14.15
CA THR A 125 -2.35 5.73 -15.08
C THR A 125 -1.27 6.13 -16.09
N TRP A 126 -0.01 6.25 -15.66
CA TRP A 126 1.08 6.61 -16.56
C TRP A 126 1.37 5.54 -17.62
N ILE A 127 1.29 4.26 -17.25
CA ILE A 127 1.43 3.15 -18.21
C ILE A 127 0.27 3.13 -19.20
N PHE A 128 -0.95 3.36 -18.73
CA PHE A 128 -2.10 3.46 -19.61
C PHE A 128 -1.99 4.62 -20.58
N MET A 129 -1.44 5.78 -20.16
CA MET A 129 -1.11 6.88 -21.05
C MET A 129 0.01 6.52 -22.05
N TRP A 130 0.98 5.70 -21.63
CA TRP A 130 1.99 5.17 -22.55
C TRP A 130 1.37 4.26 -23.60
N CYS A 131 0.44 3.38 -23.24
CA CYS A 131 -0.32 2.57 -24.21
C CYS A 131 -1.08 3.45 -25.22
N GLU A 132 -1.71 4.54 -24.76
CA GLU A 132 -2.34 5.52 -25.67
C GLU A 132 -1.35 6.12 -26.66
N LYS A 133 -0.16 6.48 -26.18
CA LYS A 133 0.88 7.04 -27.06
C LYS A 133 1.31 6.03 -28.11
N VAL A 134 1.48 4.76 -27.76
CA VAL A 134 1.91 3.70 -28.69
C VAL A 134 0.83 3.39 -29.72
N THR A 135 -0.43 3.35 -29.35
CA THR A 135 -1.54 2.95 -30.24
C THR A 135 -2.16 4.12 -31.01
N GLU A 136 -2.40 5.24 -30.34
CA GLU A 136 -3.10 6.40 -30.92
C GLU A 136 -2.15 7.54 -31.30
N GLY A 137 -0.90 7.51 -30.83
CA GLY A 137 0.10 8.53 -31.04
C GLY A 137 0.14 9.64 -29.97
N ASP A 138 0.90 10.72 -30.21
CA ASP A 138 1.05 11.82 -29.27
C ASP A 138 -0.21 12.71 -29.23
N ARG A 139 -0.25 13.67 -28.31
CA ARG A 139 -1.37 14.56 -27.99
C ARG A 139 -2.16 15.04 -29.24
N ASN A 140 -1.48 15.65 -30.19
CA ASN A 140 -2.14 16.22 -31.38
C ASN A 140 -2.73 15.17 -32.32
N GLN A 141 -2.10 13.99 -32.41
CA GLN A 141 -2.61 12.86 -33.18
C GLN A 141 -3.86 12.27 -32.52
N ARG A 142 -3.88 12.15 -31.18
CA ARG A 142 -5.05 11.69 -30.42
C ARG A 142 -6.25 12.64 -30.58
N ILE A 143 -6.02 13.95 -30.50
CA ILE A 143 -7.08 14.95 -30.72
C ILE A 143 -7.66 14.83 -32.13
N LYS A 144 -6.81 14.70 -33.16
CA LYS A 144 -7.23 14.50 -34.54
C LYS A 144 -8.01 13.19 -34.71
N LEU A 145 -7.53 12.10 -34.11
CA LEU A 145 -8.17 10.79 -34.17
C LEU A 145 -9.56 10.82 -33.50
N ASP A 146 -9.71 11.50 -32.36
CA ASP A 146 -11.00 11.58 -31.66
C ASP A 146 -12.03 12.42 -32.47
N LYS A 147 -11.59 13.48 -33.15
CA LYS A 147 -12.44 14.31 -34.03
C LYS A 147 -12.76 13.65 -35.38
N ALA A 148 -11.98 12.66 -35.81
CA ALA A 148 -12.21 11.99 -37.09
C ALA A 148 -13.49 11.13 -37.04
N PRO A 149 -14.20 10.93 -38.17
CA PRO A 149 -15.34 10.03 -38.26
C PRO A 149 -14.90 8.58 -37.95
N MET A 150 -15.87 7.72 -37.60
CA MET A 150 -15.58 6.30 -37.33
C MET A 150 -15.20 5.61 -38.63
N GLY A 151 -14.01 5.04 -38.69
CA GLY A 151 -13.46 4.28 -39.80
C GLY A 151 -12.55 3.18 -39.31
N ALA A 152 -12.12 2.27 -40.18
CA ALA A 152 -11.31 1.11 -39.83
C ALA A 152 -10.02 1.47 -39.05
N ASN A 153 -9.31 2.52 -39.46
CA ASN A 153 -8.11 2.98 -38.79
C ASN A 153 -8.40 3.48 -37.36
N LYS A 154 -9.47 4.27 -37.18
CA LYS A 154 -9.88 4.74 -35.84
C LYS A 154 -10.29 3.56 -34.96
N PHE A 155 -11.10 2.64 -35.51
CA PHE A 155 -11.53 1.45 -34.80
C PHE A 155 -10.33 0.60 -34.35
N LEU A 156 -9.40 0.29 -35.26
CA LEU A 156 -8.25 -0.54 -34.95
C LEU A 156 -7.35 0.06 -33.85
N ARG A 157 -7.08 1.38 -33.93
CA ARG A 157 -6.28 2.08 -32.90
C ARG A 157 -6.96 2.09 -31.52
N LYS A 158 -8.28 2.34 -31.49
CA LYS A 158 -9.06 2.29 -30.25
C LYS A 158 -9.13 0.87 -29.69
N PHE A 159 -9.38 -0.10 -30.54
CA PHE A 159 -9.41 -1.51 -30.17
C PHE A 159 -8.06 -1.95 -29.57
N SER A 160 -6.95 -1.69 -30.25
CA SER A 160 -5.60 -2.00 -29.76
C SER A 160 -5.31 -1.36 -28.40
N LYS A 161 -5.72 -0.09 -28.21
CA LYS A 161 -5.58 0.58 -26.92
C LYS A 161 -6.33 -0.16 -25.80
N HIS A 162 -7.61 -0.44 -26.01
CA HIS A 162 -8.44 -1.10 -24.99
C HIS A 162 -7.99 -2.54 -24.72
N THR A 163 -7.51 -3.25 -25.76
CA THR A 163 -6.92 -4.58 -25.61
C THR A 163 -5.67 -4.53 -24.72
N LEU A 164 -4.75 -3.60 -24.96
CA LEU A 164 -3.56 -3.43 -24.11
C LEU A 164 -3.94 -3.05 -22.66
N TRP A 165 -4.91 -2.19 -22.48
CA TRP A 165 -5.38 -1.83 -21.14
C TRP A 165 -5.99 -3.01 -20.39
N LEU A 166 -6.81 -3.81 -21.07
CA LEU A 166 -7.39 -5.03 -20.50
C LEU A 166 -6.32 -6.08 -20.20
N LEU A 167 -5.33 -6.24 -21.08
CA LEU A 167 -4.23 -7.18 -20.86
C LEU A 167 -3.41 -6.81 -19.61
N ILE A 168 -3.04 -5.52 -19.48
CA ILE A 168 -2.32 -5.03 -18.30
C ILE A 168 -3.19 -5.17 -17.04
N GLY A 169 -4.48 -4.85 -17.13
CA GLY A 169 -5.42 -5.07 -16.05
C GLY A 169 -5.52 -6.54 -15.65
N PHE A 170 -5.58 -7.44 -16.63
CA PHE A 170 -5.64 -8.89 -16.41
C PHE A 170 -4.38 -9.41 -15.72
N VAL A 171 -3.19 -9.04 -16.19
CA VAL A 171 -1.93 -9.41 -15.55
C VAL A 171 -1.86 -8.86 -14.13
N THR A 172 -2.34 -7.63 -13.90
CA THR A 172 -2.42 -7.04 -12.56
C THR A 172 -3.38 -7.82 -11.66
N GLY A 173 -4.57 -8.16 -12.13
CA GLY A 173 -5.56 -8.94 -11.38
C GLY A 173 -5.07 -10.35 -11.08
N MET A 174 -4.48 -11.03 -12.07
CA MET A 174 -3.89 -12.36 -11.90
C MET A 174 -2.77 -12.36 -10.85
N THR A 175 -1.87 -11.38 -10.90
CA THR A 175 -0.80 -11.22 -9.92
C THR A 175 -1.36 -10.94 -8.51
N PHE A 176 -2.39 -10.11 -8.39
CA PHE A 176 -3.01 -9.83 -7.10
C PHE A 176 -3.60 -11.09 -6.47
N VAL A 177 -4.39 -11.86 -7.24
CA VAL A 177 -4.97 -13.13 -6.77
C VAL A 177 -3.86 -14.16 -6.49
N GLY A 178 -2.76 -14.11 -7.24
CA GLY A 178 -1.59 -14.94 -7.04
C GLY A 178 -0.86 -14.75 -5.70
N TYR A 179 -1.13 -13.66 -4.97
CA TYR A 179 -0.67 -13.54 -3.58
C TYR A 179 -1.52 -14.36 -2.59
N PHE A 180 -2.73 -14.75 -2.97
CA PHE A 180 -3.65 -15.54 -2.13
C PHE A 180 -3.70 -17.01 -2.54
N SER A 181 -3.40 -17.29 -3.79
CA SER A 181 -3.30 -18.67 -4.32
C SER A 181 -1.95 -18.84 -5.01
N PRO A 182 -1.29 -20.02 -4.92
CA PRO A 182 0.01 -20.21 -5.57
C PRO A 182 -0.06 -19.86 -7.05
N ILE A 183 0.72 -18.86 -7.48
CA ILE A 183 0.59 -18.25 -8.82
C ILE A 183 0.76 -19.24 -9.95
N ARG A 184 1.65 -20.23 -9.80
CA ARG A 184 1.94 -21.22 -10.85
C ARG A 184 0.76 -22.14 -11.08
N GLU A 185 0.12 -22.59 -9.99
CA GLU A 185 -1.09 -23.41 -10.03
C GLU A 185 -2.26 -22.57 -10.54
N LEU A 186 -2.44 -21.37 -9.98
CA LEU A 186 -3.48 -20.44 -10.40
C LEU A 186 -3.46 -20.15 -11.89
N VAL A 187 -2.30 -19.87 -12.48
CA VAL A 187 -2.19 -19.59 -13.91
C VAL A 187 -2.54 -20.83 -14.73
N PHE A 188 -2.05 -22.00 -14.36
CA PHE A 188 -2.37 -23.24 -15.06
C PHE A 188 -3.87 -23.55 -14.98
N ASP A 189 -4.43 -23.54 -13.77
CA ASP A 189 -5.84 -23.87 -13.52
C ASP A 189 -6.79 -22.87 -14.15
N PHE A 190 -6.42 -21.58 -14.17
CA PHE A 190 -7.19 -20.54 -14.82
C PHE A 190 -7.39 -20.79 -16.30
N PHE A 191 -6.32 -21.12 -17.02
CA PHE A 191 -6.37 -21.35 -18.48
C PHE A 191 -6.87 -22.76 -18.85
N THR A 192 -6.80 -23.74 -17.96
CA THR A 192 -7.39 -25.08 -18.16
C THR A 192 -8.87 -25.17 -17.72
N GLY A 193 -9.41 -24.13 -17.10
CA GLY A 193 -10.79 -24.13 -16.62
C GLY A 193 -10.99 -24.86 -15.29
N GLN A 194 -9.90 -25.12 -14.55
CA GLN A 194 -9.93 -25.87 -13.28
C GLN A 194 -9.85 -24.98 -12.03
N ALA A 195 -9.61 -23.67 -12.20
CA ALA A 195 -9.59 -22.74 -11.10
C ALA A 195 -10.96 -22.65 -10.39
N ASP A 196 -10.94 -22.33 -9.10
CA ASP A 196 -12.18 -22.12 -8.34
C ASP A 196 -12.94 -20.87 -8.80
N GLY A 197 -14.25 -20.84 -8.57
CA GLY A 197 -15.11 -19.74 -9.02
C GLY A 197 -14.72 -18.38 -8.41
N TRP A 198 -14.18 -18.37 -7.20
CA TRP A 198 -13.70 -17.14 -6.55
C TRP A 198 -12.45 -16.58 -7.21
N SER A 199 -11.54 -17.44 -7.69
CA SER A 199 -10.36 -17.01 -8.44
C SER A 199 -10.75 -16.30 -9.74
N TYR A 200 -11.69 -16.86 -10.52
CA TYR A 200 -12.22 -16.19 -11.73
C TYR A 200 -12.88 -14.86 -11.40
N PHE A 201 -13.70 -14.82 -10.35
CA PHE A 201 -14.37 -13.59 -9.93
C PHE A 201 -13.38 -12.49 -9.57
N TRP A 202 -12.41 -12.79 -8.71
CA TRP A 202 -11.46 -11.78 -8.25
C TRP A 202 -10.49 -11.33 -9.33
N VAL A 203 -9.99 -12.23 -10.18
CA VAL A 203 -9.19 -11.86 -11.35
C VAL A 203 -9.98 -10.93 -12.25
N GLY A 204 -11.23 -11.24 -12.56
CA GLY A 204 -12.12 -10.39 -13.34
C GLY A 204 -12.37 -9.03 -12.68
N PHE A 205 -12.68 -9.03 -11.39
CA PHE A 205 -12.91 -7.81 -10.62
C PHE A 205 -11.70 -6.87 -10.63
N PHE A 206 -10.49 -7.36 -10.31
CA PHE A 206 -9.28 -6.53 -10.30
C PHE A 206 -8.83 -6.11 -11.69
N THR A 207 -9.10 -6.92 -12.71
CA THR A 207 -8.92 -6.53 -14.12
C THR A 207 -9.76 -5.31 -14.45
N LEU A 208 -11.07 -5.37 -14.19
CA LEU A 208 -12.01 -4.29 -14.48
C LEU A 208 -11.75 -3.06 -13.60
N ALA A 209 -11.42 -3.25 -12.32
CA ALA A 209 -11.05 -2.17 -11.42
C ALA A 209 -9.80 -1.42 -11.91
N THR A 210 -8.75 -2.14 -12.31
CA THR A 210 -7.53 -1.54 -12.88
C THR A 210 -7.84 -0.80 -14.18
N TYR A 211 -8.58 -1.44 -15.09
CA TYR A 211 -9.02 -0.85 -16.34
C TYR A 211 -9.84 0.44 -16.12
N GLY A 212 -10.79 0.42 -15.20
CA GLY A 212 -11.63 1.56 -14.85
C GLY A 212 -10.84 2.69 -14.20
N ASN A 213 -10.07 2.39 -13.17
CA ASN A 213 -9.33 3.40 -12.40
C ASN A 213 -8.20 4.05 -13.20
N ALA A 214 -7.38 3.26 -13.89
CA ALA A 214 -6.22 3.78 -14.62
C ALA A 214 -6.58 4.28 -16.04
N GLY A 215 -7.60 3.69 -16.68
CA GLY A 215 -7.99 4.03 -18.06
C GLY A 215 -9.04 5.13 -18.14
N TRP A 216 -10.10 5.02 -17.34
CA TRP A 216 -11.27 5.90 -17.42
C TRP A 216 -11.27 7.00 -16.37
N LEU A 217 -11.15 6.66 -15.10
CA LEU A 217 -11.23 7.60 -13.99
C LEU A 217 -9.96 8.46 -13.85
N ARG A 218 -8.78 7.87 -13.98
CA ARG A 218 -7.48 8.56 -13.96
C ARG A 218 -7.34 9.58 -12.83
N GLU A 219 -7.26 10.87 -13.22
CA GLU A 219 -7.16 12.02 -12.32
C GLU A 219 -8.35 12.14 -11.37
N GLN A 220 -9.54 11.68 -11.77
CA GLN A 220 -10.74 11.72 -10.94
C GLN A 220 -10.57 10.92 -9.64
N VAL A 221 -9.85 9.79 -9.70
CA VAL A 221 -9.52 9.01 -8.49
C VAL A 221 -8.74 9.86 -7.51
N CYS A 222 -7.75 10.63 -7.98
CA CYS A 222 -6.92 11.49 -7.14
C CYS A 222 -7.69 12.70 -6.59
N ILE A 223 -8.58 13.30 -7.39
CA ILE A 223 -9.29 14.54 -7.05
C ILE A 223 -10.49 14.27 -6.14
N TYR A 224 -11.29 13.23 -6.45
CA TYR A 224 -12.58 13.02 -5.80
C TYR A 224 -12.63 11.80 -4.88
N MET A 225 -11.94 10.70 -5.22
CA MET A 225 -12.04 9.43 -4.49
C MET A 225 -10.97 9.27 -3.42
N CYS A 226 -9.77 9.82 -3.60
CA CYS A 226 -8.66 9.63 -2.69
C CYS A 226 -8.76 10.56 -1.47
N PRO A 227 -9.04 10.05 -0.26
CA PRO A 227 -9.14 10.90 0.93
C PRO A 227 -7.79 11.53 1.30
N TYR A 228 -6.70 10.83 1.00
CA TYR A 228 -5.34 11.30 1.29
C TYR A 228 -5.00 12.62 0.57
N ALA A 229 -5.46 12.81 -0.66
CA ALA A 229 -5.21 14.05 -1.41
C ALA A 229 -5.75 15.31 -0.70
N ARG A 230 -6.87 15.18 0.02
CA ARG A 230 -7.45 16.27 0.82
C ARG A 230 -6.69 16.49 2.12
N PHE A 231 -6.32 15.41 2.82
CA PHE A 231 -5.50 15.51 4.03
C PHE A 231 -4.14 16.16 3.76
N GLN A 232 -3.50 15.82 2.64
CA GLN A 232 -2.22 16.40 2.25
C GLN A 232 -2.25 17.93 2.15
N SER A 233 -3.31 18.49 1.56
CA SER A 233 -3.39 19.94 1.35
C SER A 233 -3.38 20.74 2.65
N VAL A 234 -3.94 20.15 3.73
CA VAL A 234 -3.95 20.77 5.08
C VAL A 234 -2.60 20.61 5.79
N MET A 235 -1.79 19.66 5.37
CA MET A 235 -0.48 19.38 6.00
C MET A 235 0.65 20.28 5.48
N PHE A 236 0.46 20.96 4.35
CA PHE A 236 1.47 21.85 3.80
C PHE A 236 1.69 23.07 4.68
N ASP A 237 2.92 23.52 4.74
CA ASP A 237 3.34 24.78 5.31
C ASP A 237 4.28 25.52 4.34
N LYS A 238 4.69 26.72 4.71
CA LYS A 238 5.52 27.58 3.85
C LYS A 238 6.91 27.03 3.52
N ASP A 239 7.37 26.06 4.29
CA ASP A 239 8.63 25.34 4.11
C ASP A 239 8.47 23.97 3.44
N THR A 240 7.24 23.56 3.12
CA THR A 240 6.99 22.30 2.40
C THR A 240 7.44 22.44 0.94
N LEU A 241 8.15 21.42 0.45
CA LEU A 241 8.65 21.39 -0.92
C LEU A 241 7.49 21.12 -1.89
N ILE A 242 7.26 22.04 -2.79
CA ILE A 242 6.19 21.98 -3.80
C ILE A 242 6.76 22.24 -5.20
N VAL A 243 6.07 21.79 -6.25
CA VAL A 243 6.34 22.22 -7.61
C VAL A 243 5.68 23.56 -7.82
N SER A 244 6.44 24.58 -8.20
CA SER A 244 5.90 25.91 -8.43
C SER A 244 6.61 26.63 -9.56
N TYR A 245 5.89 27.55 -10.20
CA TYR A 245 6.37 28.51 -11.16
C TYR A 245 6.86 29.76 -10.41
N ASP A 246 7.96 30.38 -10.84
CA ASP A 246 8.46 31.63 -10.26
C ASP A 246 7.91 32.82 -11.05
N PRO A 247 6.87 33.52 -10.54
CA PRO A 247 6.29 34.68 -11.26
C PRO A 247 7.23 35.87 -11.30
N ARG A 248 8.15 36.05 -10.35
CA ARG A 248 9.11 37.16 -10.33
C ARG A 248 10.05 37.11 -11.54
N ARG A 249 10.38 35.91 -11.98
CA ARG A 249 11.24 35.64 -13.11
C ARG A 249 10.45 35.51 -14.40
N GLY A 250 9.25 34.94 -14.35
CA GLY A 250 8.47 34.54 -15.52
C GLY A 250 7.49 35.56 -16.07
N GLU A 251 7.07 36.54 -15.24
CA GLU A 251 6.12 37.58 -15.67
C GLU A 251 6.89 38.85 -16.18
N VAL A 252 6.42 39.58 -17.18
CA VAL A 252 5.19 39.43 -17.96
C VAL A 252 5.41 38.38 -19.06
N ARG A 253 4.42 37.49 -19.27
CA ARG A 253 4.48 36.43 -20.29
C ARG A 253 4.28 37.00 -21.67
N GLY A 254 4.96 36.45 -22.66
CA GLY A 254 4.73 36.83 -24.06
C GLY A 254 5.47 35.98 -25.08
N PRO A 255 4.85 35.68 -26.24
CA PRO A 255 5.48 34.89 -27.30
C PRO A 255 6.63 35.66 -27.95
N ARG A 256 7.75 34.96 -28.23
CA ARG A 256 8.93 35.59 -28.86
C ARG A 256 9.82 34.57 -29.57
N LYS A 257 10.71 35.09 -30.40
CA LYS A 257 11.73 34.30 -31.10
C LYS A 257 13.00 34.20 -30.25
N LYS A 258 13.78 33.13 -30.45
CA LYS A 258 15.11 32.98 -29.87
C LYS A 258 16.01 34.14 -30.25
N GLY A 259 16.79 34.65 -29.30
CA GLY A 259 17.73 35.76 -29.54
C GLY A 259 17.11 37.16 -29.51
N SER A 260 15.80 37.32 -29.25
CA SER A 260 15.20 38.64 -29.05
C SER A 260 15.59 39.21 -27.68
N ASP A 261 15.84 40.53 -27.62
CA ASP A 261 16.03 41.24 -26.36
C ASP A 261 14.68 41.47 -25.67
N TYR A 262 14.27 40.45 -24.93
CA TYR A 262 12.98 40.42 -24.25
C TYR A 262 12.97 41.27 -22.97
N LYS A 263 14.14 41.46 -22.36
CA LYS A 263 14.25 42.26 -21.13
C LYS A 263 14.02 43.73 -21.43
N ALA A 264 14.50 44.24 -22.58
CA ALA A 264 14.20 45.58 -23.05
C ALA A 264 12.71 45.81 -23.34
N GLN A 265 11.97 44.70 -23.65
CA GLN A 265 10.52 44.75 -23.87
C GLN A 265 9.71 44.56 -22.55
N GLY A 266 10.38 44.51 -21.40
CA GLY A 266 9.72 44.28 -20.09
C GLY A 266 9.13 42.89 -19.91
N LEU A 267 9.54 41.88 -20.72
CA LEU A 267 9.05 40.53 -20.66
C LEU A 267 9.89 39.67 -19.70
N GLY A 268 9.22 38.78 -18.96
CA GLY A 268 9.86 37.76 -18.15
C GLY A 268 10.34 36.55 -18.97
N ASP A 269 10.90 35.52 -18.33
CA ASP A 269 11.46 34.36 -19.02
C ASP A 269 10.39 33.42 -19.63
N CYS A 270 9.12 33.52 -19.24
CA CYS A 270 8.05 32.69 -19.78
C CYS A 270 7.63 33.12 -21.19
N ILE A 271 7.78 32.24 -22.19
CA ILE A 271 7.40 32.50 -23.59
C ILE A 271 5.95 32.10 -23.91
N GLU A 272 5.14 31.80 -22.92
CA GLU A 272 3.73 31.41 -23.07
C GLU A 272 3.48 30.19 -23.99
N CYS A 273 4.43 29.26 -24.06
CA CYS A 273 4.34 28.08 -24.93
C CYS A 273 3.33 27.02 -24.47
N THR A 274 2.74 27.13 -23.27
CA THR A 274 1.77 26.20 -22.65
C THR A 274 2.24 24.74 -22.51
N MET A 275 3.54 24.47 -22.71
CA MET A 275 4.07 23.11 -22.62
C MET A 275 3.87 22.50 -21.24
N CYS A 276 4.03 23.27 -20.16
CA CYS A 276 3.80 22.86 -18.78
C CYS A 276 2.36 22.35 -18.55
N VAL A 277 1.37 22.98 -19.17
CA VAL A 277 -0.04 22.57 -19.14
C VAL A 277 -0.27 21.29 -19.96
N GLN A 278 0.32 21.23 -21.16
CA GLN A 278 0.11 20.10 -22.09
C GLN A 278 0.70 18.79 -21.58
N VAL A 279 1.75 18.82 -20.74
CA VAL A 279 2.35 17.60 -20.17
C VAL A 279 1.70 17.21 -18.84
N CYS A 280 0.86 18.06 -18.25
CA CYS A 280 0.25 17.82 -16.96
C CYS A 280 -0.77 16.68 -17.02
N PRO A 281 -0.62 15.60 -16.21
CA PRO A 281 -1.55 14.49 -16.21
C PRO A 281 -2.90 14.83 -15.56
N THR A 282 -2.97 15.88 -14.75
CA THR A 282 -4.18 16.40 -14.13
C THR A 282 -4.76 17.63 -14.84
N GLY A 283 -4.07 18.13 -15.90
CA GLY A 283 -4.57 19.20 -16.76
C GLY A 283 -4.50 20.61 -16.17
N ILE A 284 -3.82 20.81 -15.04
CA ILE A 284 -3.70 22.13 -14.40
C ILE A 284 -2.72 23.06 -15.11
N ASP A 285 -2.92 24.35 -14.92
CA ASP A 285 -1.92 25.37 -15.27
C ASP A 285 -1.10 25.76 -14.03
N ILE A 286 0.11 25.25 -13.93
CA ILE A 286 0.99 25.50 -12.78
C ILE A 286 1.41 26.98 -12.66
N ARG A 287 1.22 27.79 -13.71
CA ARG A 287 1.54 29.22 -13.71
C ARG A 287 0.55 30.04 -12.88
N ASP A 288 -0.64 29.47 -12.61
CA ASP A 288 -1.66 30.09 -11.78
C ASP A 288 -1.45 29.77 -10.28
N GLY A 289 -0.28 29.22 -9.93
CA GLY A 289 0.10 28.91 -8.56
C GLY A 289 -0.17 27.47 -8.15
N LEU A 290 -0.10 27.22 -6.84
CA LEU A 290 -0.32 25.89 -6.25
C LEU A 290 -1.81 25.54 -6.32
N GLN A 291 -2.11 24.39 -6.93
CA GLN A 291 -3.48 23.86 -7.05
C GLN A 291 -3.59 22.51 -6.35
N ILE A 292 -4.78 22.25 -5.82
CA ILE A 292 -5.07 20.99 -5.09
C ILE A 292 -4.91 19.74 -5.98
N GLU A 293 -5.12 19.88 -7.28
CA GLU A 293 -5.02 18.80 -8.25
C GLU A 293 -3.57 18.46 -8.62
N CYS A 294 -2.59 19.29 -8.23
CA CYS A 294 -1.18 19.04 -8.49
C CYS A 294 -0.70 17.81 -7.73
N ILE A 295 -0.25 16.76 -8.42
CA ILE A 295 0.30 15.55 -7.82
C ILE A 295 1.81 15.59 -7.56
N GLY A 296 2.46 16.73 -7.76
CA GLY A 296 3.91 16.89 -7.54
C GLY A 296 4.79 16.05 -8.46
N CYS A 297 4.34 15.71 -9.66
CA CYS A 297 5.03 14.77 -10.55
C CYS A 297 6.20 15.36 -11.35
N ALA A 298 6.42 16.68 -11.27
CA ALA A 298 7.48 17.41 -11.95
C ALA A 298 7.54 17.31 -13.49
N ALA A 299 6.49 16.84 -14.16
CA ALA A 299 6.43 16.79 -15.61
C ALA A 299 6.56 18.19 -16.25
N CYS A 300 5.98 19.20 -15.60
CA CYS A 300 6.07 20.59 -16.01
C CYS A 300 7.48 21.18 -15.88
N ILE A 301 8.27 20.70 -14.91
CA ILE A 301 9.69 21.11 -14.75
C ILE A 301 10.48 20.64 -15.96
N ASP A 302 10.48 19.34 -16.25
CA ASP A 302 11.19 18.76 -17.40
C ASP A 302 10.78 19.44 -18.73
N ALA A 303 9.48 19.67 -18.92
CA ALA A 303 8.97 20.30 -20.12
C ALA A 303 9.39 21.77 -20.26
N CYS A 304 9.40 22.51 -19.14
CA CYS A 304 9.82 23.90 -19.11
C CYS A 304 11.33 24.01 -19.33
N ASP A 305 12.14 23.21 -18.63
CA ASP A 305 13.59 23.21 -18.80
C ASP A 305 14.02 22.89 -20.22
N ASN A 306 13.35 21.96 -20.91
CA ASN A 306 13.57 21.69 -22.34
C ASN A 306 13.28 22.92 -23.25
N ILE A 307 12.34 23.76 -22.84
CA ILE A 307 12.06 25.01 -23.59
C ILE A 307 13.07 26.08 -23.23
N MET A 308 13.45 26.21 -21.96
CA MET A 308 14.49 27.14 -21.50
C MET A 308 15.81 26.87 -22.22
N ASP A 309 16.22 25.61 -22.34
CA ASP A 309 17.43 25.21 -23.09
C ASP A 309 17.35 25.62 -24.57
N LYS A 310 16.18 25.45 -25.23
CA LYS A 310 16.01 25.85 -26.64
C LYS A 310 16.09 27.36 -26.84
N MET A 311 15.69 28.11 -25.83
CA MET A 311 15.72 29.59 -25.86
C MET A 311 17.05 30.17 -25.37
N ASP A 312 17.98 29.34 -24.86
CA ASP A 312 19.20 29.70 -24.14
C ASP A 312 18.90 30.53 -22.86
N TYR A 313 17.83 30.17 -22.17
CA TYR A 313 17.47 30.77 -20.89
C TYR A 313 17.87 29.86 -19.72
N PRO A 314 18.14 30.42 -18.54
CA PRO A 314 18.45 29.62 -17.38
C PRO A 314 17.29 28.68 -17.01
N ARG A 315 17.58 27.42 -16.70
CA ARG A 315 16.60 26.46 -16.21
C ARG A 315 15.97 26.88 -14.88
N GLY A 316 14.94 26.15 -14.43
CA GLY A 316 14.34 26.30 -13.12
C GLY A 316 13.29 27.39 -13.00
N LEU A 317 12.69 27.82 -14.13
CA LEU A 317 11.52 28.70 -14.12
C LEU A 317 10.32 28.02 -13.41
N ILE A 318 10.18 26.71 -13.61
CA ILE A 318 9.34 25.84 -12.80
C ILE A 318 10.28 24.89 -12.08
N SER A 319 10.16 24.78 -10.75
CA SER A 319 11.08 23.99 -9.94
C SER A 319 10.42 23.45 -8.68
N TYR A 320 11.07 22.48 -8.03
CA TYR A 320 10.78 22.16 -6.64
C TYR A 320 11.30 23.27 -5.74
N THR A 321 10.42 23.93 -5.04
CA THR A 321 10.73 25.06 -4.18
C THR A 321 9.78 25.14 -2.99
N THR A 322 9.96 26.11 -2.12
CA THR A 322 9.09 26.39 -0.98
C THR A 322 8.47 27.78 -1.11
N GLU A 323 7.35 28.04 -0.45
CA GLU A 323 6.72 29.37 -0.46
C GLU A 323 7.66 30.44 0.09
N HIS A 324 8.44 30.12 1.15
CA HIS A 324 9.45 31.03 1.69
C HIS A 324 10.52 31.37 0.64
N ASN A 325 10.99 30.41 -0.12
CA ASN A 325 11.99 30.68 -1.17
C ASN A 325 11.39 31.54 -2.31
N LEU A 326 10.14 31.28 -2.72
CA LEU A 326 9.45 32.13 -3.69
C LEU A 326 9.25 33.58 -3.19
N SER A 327 9.06 33.78 -1.91
CA SER A 327 8.97 35.12 -1.30
C SER A 327 10.32 35.75 -0.97
N GLY A 328 11.45 35.08 -1.29
CA GLY A 328 12.80 35.56 -1.04
C GLY A 328 13.29 35.33 0.41
N GLN A 329 12.56 34.55 1.18
CA GLN A 329 12.92 34.17 2.55
C GLN A 329 13.69 32.83 2.57
N LYS A 330 14.46 32.59 3.61
CA LYS A 330 15.20 31.32 3.77
C LYS A 330 14.25 30.20 4.19
N THR A 331 14.38 29.06 3.52
CA THR A 331 13.67 27.82 3.89
C THR A 331 14.28 27.20 5.14
N HIS A 332 13.45 26.87 6.10
CA HIS A 332 13.85 26.16 7.33
C HIS A 332 13.74 24.66 7.11
N LYS A 333 14.86 23.97 6.89
CA LYS A 333 14.91 22.52 6.66
C LYS A 333 14.61 21.73 7.94
N LEU A 334 15.13 22.19 9.09
CA LEU A 334 14.89 21.60 10.40
C LEU A 334 13.89 22.45 11.17
N ARG A 335 12.65 22.03 11.19
CA ARG A 335 11.55 22.72 11.86
C ARG A 335 10.95 21.82 12.94
N PRO A 336 10.43 22.38 14.05
CA PRO A 336 9.94 21.58 15.18
C PRO A 336 8.91 20.54 14.77
N ARG A 337 8.02 20.90 13.84
CA ARG A 337 6.99 20.02 13.32
C ARG A 337 7.58 18.80 12.63
N LEU A 338 8.58 18.98 11.75
CA LEU A 338 9.25 17.88 11.04
C LEU A 338 10.03 16.98 11.99
N ILE A 339 10.73 17.59 12.95
CA ILE A 339 11.48 16.85 14.00
C ILE A 339 10.50 16.02 14.83
N GLY A 340 9.37 16.59 15.24
CA GLY A 340 8.33 15.86 15.98
C GLY A 340 7.83 14.63 15.22
N TYR A 341 7.48 14.77 13.94
CA TYR A 341 7.09 13.61 13.12
C TYR A 341 8.21 12.57 12.98
N ALA A 342 9.46 13.00 12.81
CA ALA A 342 10.62 12.09 12.71
C ALA A 342 10.82 11.30 14.00
N LEU A 343 10.75 11.95 15.17
CA LEU A 343 10.91 11.30 16.47
C LEU A 343 9.80 10.30 16.75
N VAL A 344 8.54 10.67 16.49
CA VAL A 344 7.40 9.77 16.64
C VAL A 344 7.54 8.56 15.70
N LEU A 345 7.90 8.78 14.44
CA LEU A 345 8.12 7.70 13.47
C LEU A 345 9.23 6.75 13.91
N LEU A 346 10.37 7.28 14.36
CA LEU A 346 11.48 6.48 14.88
C LEU A 346 11.08 5.67 16.12
N ALA A 347 10.34 6.28 17.05
CA ALA A 347 9.85 5.59 18.25
C ALA A 347 8.89 4.44 17.86
N MET A 348 7.97 4.68 16.92
CA MET A 348 7.04 3.66 16.44
C MET A 348 7.75 2.53 15.68
N MET A 349 8.73 2.85 14.83
CA MET A 349 9.55 1.86 14.14
C MET A 349 10.36 1.01 15.12
N SER A 350 10.95 1.64 16.15
CA SER A 350 11.71 0.93 17.20
C SER A 350 10.79 0.00 18.00
N LEU A 351 9.59 0.46 18.37
CA LEU A 351 8.60 -0.36 19.07
C LEU A 351 8.15 -1.55 18.23
N LEU A 352 7.86 -1.33 16.95
CA LEU A 352 7.47 -2.39 16.03
C LEU A 352 8.59 -3.41 15.81
N ALA A 353 9.83 -2.94 15.64
CA ALA A 353 10.98 -3.82 15.52
C ALA A 353 11.19 -4.66 16.80
N THR A 354 11.11 -4.04 17.98
CA THR A 354 11.16 -4.76 19.25
C THR A 354 10.06 -5.82 19.35
N ALA A 355 8.82 -5.46 19.03
CA ALA A 355 7.71 -6.40 19.05
C ALA A 355 7.89 -7.57 18.06
N PHE A 356 8.49 -7.31 16.89
CA PHE A 356 8.81 -8.34 15.90
C PHE A 356 9.90 -9.31 16.40
N PHE A 357 10.99 -8.80 16.95
CA PHE A 357 12.09 -9.65 17.44
C PHE A 357 11.78 -10.36 18.77
N MET A 358 10.91 -9.78 19.59
CA MET A 358 10.49 -10.38 20.87
C MET A 358 9.27 -11.28 20.75
N ARG A 359 8.74 -11.50 19.54
CA ARG A 359 7.56 -12.36 19.38
C ARG A 359 7.87 -13.81 19.80
N PRO A 360 6.98 -14.48 20.52
CA PRO A 360 7.18 -15.88 20.84
C PRO A 360 7.10 -16.72 19.55
N LEU A 361 8.12 -17.58 19.35
CA LEU A 361 8.19 -18.48 18.19
C LEU A 361 7.32 -19.72 18.38
N VAL A 362 6.84 -19.99 19.59
CA VAL A 362 5.94 -21.08 19.89
C VAL A 362 4.67 -20.54 20.52
N GLY A 363 3.54 -20.94 19.97
CA GLY A 363 2.22 -20.64 20.54
C GLY A 363 1.66 -21.89 21.22
N PHE A 364 1.18 -21.74 22.45
CA PHE A 364 0.55 -22.82 23.21
C PHE A 364 -0.77 -22.34 23.77
N ASP A 365 -1.87 -22.95 23.33
CA ASP A 365 -3.21 -22.60 23.75
C ASP A 365 -3.90 -23.87 24.32
N VAL A 366 -4.58 -23.70 25.45
CA VAL A 366 -5.25 -24.79 26.19
C VAL A 366 -6.71 -24.41 26.39
N SER A 367 -7.58 -25.11 25.72
CA SER A 367 -9.02 -24.95 25.90
C SER A 367 -9.63 -26.18 26.57
N LYS A 368 -10.37 -25.96 27.65
CA LYS A 368 -11.13 -27.04 28.31
C LYS A 368 -12.36 -27.37 27.46
N ASP A 369 -12.68 -28.67 27.35
CA ASP A 369 -13.92 -29.14 26.74
C ASP A 369 -15.15 -28.65 27.53
N ARG A 370 -16.28 -28.59 26.85
CA ARG A 370 -17.57 -28.15 27.43
C ARG A 370 -18.11 -29.06 28.50
N VAL A 371 -17.69 -30.33 28.49
CA VAL A 371 -18.06 -31.31 29.54
C VAL A 371 -17.39 -30.87 30.85
N LEU A 372 -18.19 -30.81 31.93
CA LEU A 372 -17.69 -30.34 33.22
C LEU A 372 -16.60 -31.27 33.77
N TYR A 373 -16.91 -32.54 33.93
CA TYR A 373 -15.98 -33.61 34.29
C TYR A 373 -16.62 -34.97 33.98
N ARG A 374 -15.81 -36.02 33.96
CA ARG A 374 -16.23 -37.43 33.89
C ARG A 374 -15.62 -38.17 35.05
N GLU A 375 -16.24 -39.25 35.47
CA GLU A 375 -15.67 -40.21 36.40
C GLU A 375 -15.28 -41.46 35.61
N ASN A 376 -14.04 -41.89 35.70
CA ASN A 376 -13.58 -43.09 35.03
C ASN A 376 -13.89 -44.36 35.85
N ALA A 377 -13.60 -45.55 35.28
CA ALA A 377 -13.85 -46.83 35.93
C ALA A 377 -13.07 -47.02 37.25
N GLU A 378 -12.03 -46.23 37.49
CA GLU A 378 -11.20 -46.25 38.69
C GLU A 378 -11.69 -45.25 39.75
N GLY A 379 -12.83 -44.58 39.53
CA GLY A 379 -13.36 -43.54 40.43
C GLY A 379 -12.60 -42.20 40.39
N ARG A 380 -11.72 -41.99 39.42
CA ARG A 380 -10.98 -40.74 39.27
C ARG A 380 -11.79 -39.74 38.46
N ILE A 381 -11.68 -38.47 38.82
CA ILE A 381 -12.28 -37.35 38.06
C ILE A 381 -11.40 -37.03 36.87
N GLU A 382 -12.00 -36.99 35.68
CA GLU A 382 -11.32 -36.68 34.42
C GLU A 382 -11.86 -35.42 33.80
N ASN A 383 -10.94 -34.57 33.30
CA ASN A 383 -11.24 -33.41 32.49
C ASN A 383 -10.51 -33.53 31.17
N VAL A 384 -11.23 -33.22 30.07
CA VAL A 384 -10.70 -33.24 28.69
C VAL A 384 -10.33 -31.84 28.27
N TYR A 385 -9.17 -31.70 27.68
CA TYR A 385 -8.65 -30.44 27.14
C TYR A 385 -8.27 -30.62 25.67
N SER A 386 -8.49 -29.59 24.90
CA SER A 386 -7.94 -29.46 23.53
C SER A 386 -6.72 -28.58 23.59
N LEU A 387 -5.56 -29.15 23.31
CA LEU A 387 -4.31 -28.43 23.22
C LEU A 387 -4.05 -28.03 21.78
N LYS A 388 -3.57 -26.80 21.58
CA LYS A 388 -3.16 -26.30 20.30
C LYS A 388 -1.73 -25.76 20.39
N ILE A 389 -0.80 -26.46 19.74
CA ILE A 389 0.62 -26.10 19.70
C ILE A 389 0.93 -25.58 18.32
N MET A 390 1.46 -24.37 18.23
CA MET A 390 1.82 -23.67 17.00
C MET A 390 3.33 -23.48 16.96
N ASN A 391 4.00 -24.11 16.01
CA ASN A 391 5.41 -23.84 15.74
C ASN A 391 5.51 -22.72 14.71
N LYS A 392 5.98 -21.54 15.14
CA LYS A 392 6.17 -20.37 14.26
C LYS A 392 7.61 -20.26 13.74
N ASP A 393 8.48 -21.19 14.17
CA ASP A 393 9.87 -21.27 13.73
C ASP A 393 10.01 -21.95 12.37
N GLN A 394 11.19 -21.84 11.77
CA GLN A 394 11.59 -22.44 10.49
C GLN A 394 12.10 -23.88 10.64
N HIS A 395 12.20 -24.39 11.86
CA HIS A 395 12.72 -25.73 12.18
C HIS A 395 11.62 -26.59 12.80
N ASP A 396 11.71 -27.90 12.58
CA ASP A 396 10.87 -28.86 13.25
C ASP A 396 11.27 -28.95 14.73
N HIS A 397 10.28 -28.96 15.59
CA HIS A 397 10.49 -29.09 17.05
C HIS A 397 9.78 -30.31 17.61
N THR A 398 10.39 -30.90 18.66
CA THR A 398 9.79 -31.97 19.45
C THR A 398 9.51 -31.42 20.83
N TYR A 399 8.23 -31.25 21.16
CA TYR A 399 7.81 -30.72 22.44
C TYR A 399 7.46 -31.84 23.42
N VAL A 400 7.81 -31.65 24.69
CA VAL A 400 7.42 -32.51 25.82
C VAL A 400 6.35 -31.78 26.63
N LEU A 401 5.21 -32.42 26.81
CA LEU A 401 4.07 -31.92 27.56
C LEU A 401 4.04 -32.48 28.96
N ASP A 402 3.85 -31.60 29.93
CA ASP A 402 3.62 -31.95 31.34
C ASP A 402 2.48 -31.11 31.93
N ALA A 403 1.97 -31.50 33.11
CA ALA A 403 0.92 -30.77 33.79
C ALA A 403 1.17 -30.77 35.30
N ALA A 404 0.92 -29.65 35.96
CA ALA A 404 1.08 -29.44 37.38
C ALA A 404 -0.11 -28.69 38.00
N GLY A 405 -0.20 -28.64 39.32
CA GLY A 405 -1.20 -27.85 40.05
C GLY A 405 -2.04 -28.60 41.05
N LEU A 406 -2.15 -29.93 40.92
CA LEU A 406 -2.87 -30.77 41.86
C LEU A 406 -2.00 -31.94 42.34
N PRO A 407 -2.14 -32.40 43.61
CA PRO A 407 -1.56 -33.63 44.03
C PRO A 407 -2.16 -34.80 43.22
N ASP A 408 -1.36 -35.83 42.90
CA ASP A 408 -1.76 -37.00 42.13
C ASP A 408 -2.42 -36.71 40.77
N LEU A 409 -2.01 -35.60 40.12
CA LEU A 409 -2.45 -35.25 38.75
C LEU A 409 -1.79 -36.20 37.75
N LYS A 410 -2.59 -36.91 36.95
CA LYS A 410 -2.10 -37.80 35.92
C LYS A 410 -2.49 -37.25 34.55
N LEU A 411 -1.48 -37.04 33.70
CA LEU A 411 -1.66 -36.70 32.31
C LEU A 411 -1.80 -37.96 31.46
N GLN A 412 -2.91 -38.09 30.75
CA GLN A 412 -3.16 -39.16 29.80
C GLN A 412 -3.11 -38.61 28.37
N GLY A 413 -2.33 -39.26 27.51
CA GLY A 413 -2.11 -38.85 26.13
C GLY A 413 -0.63 -38.90 25.71
N ARG A 414 -0.37 -38.36 24.53
CA ARG A 414 1.02 -38.29 24.04
C ARG A 414 1.76 -37.18 24.79
N ARG A 415 2.90 -37.52 25.37
CA ARG A 415 3.78 -36.54 26.02
C ARG A 415 4.77 -35.90 25.08
N GLU A 416 5.22 -36.64 24.05
CA GLU A 416 6.11 -36.14 23.02
C GLU A 416 5.32 -35.82 21.76
N ILE A 417 5.44 -34.58 21.27
CA ILE A 417 4.64 -34.05 20.17
C ILE A 417 5.61 -33.41 19.18
N LYS A 418 5.72 -34.00 17.97
CA LYS A 418 6.48 -33.43 16.88
C LYS A 418 5.60 -32.45 16.13
N VAL A 419 6.12 -31.23 15.91
CA VAL A 419 5.45 -30.16 15.15
C VAL A 419 6.42 -29.66 14.10
N ALA A 420 6.03 -29.81 12.83
CA ALA A 420 6.85 -29.33 11.72
C ALA A 420 6.95 -27.80 11.70
N ALA A 421 7.97 -27.30 10.99
CA ALA A 421 8.16 -25.86 10.80
C ALA A 421 6.90 -25.18 10.25
N GLY A 422 6.46 -24.11 10.88
CA GLY A 422 5.27 -23.36 10.45
C GLY A 422 3.95 -24.13 10.54
N ASP A 423 3.87 -25.20 11.32
CA ASP A 423 2.66 -26.04 11.44
C ASP A 423 1.96 -25.94 12.79
N ILE A 424 0.72 -26.44 12.84
CA ILE A 424 -0.12 -26.49 14.05
C ILE A 424 -0.54 -27.93 14.31
N VAL A 425 -0.33 -28.38 15.52
CA VAL A 425 -0.88 -29.64 16.00
C VAL A 425 -1.97 -29.34 17.04
N SER A 426 -3.18 -29.89 16.82
CA SER A 426 -4.27 -29.85 17.77
C SER A 426 -4.55 -31.27 18.24
N MET A 427 -4.56 -31.46 19.55
CA MET A 427 -4.78 -32.81 20.14
C MET A 427 -5.60 -32.73 21.42
N PRO A 428 -6.46 -33.72 21.67
CA PRO A 428 -7.11 -33.88 22.96
C PRO A 428 -6.14 -34.48 23.98
N VAL A 429 -6.22 -34.01 25.20
CA VAL A 429 -5.47 -34.54 26.36
C VAL A 429 -6.39 -34.60 27.54
N GLU A 430 -6.24 -35.64 28.35
CA GLU A 430 -7.03 -35.85 29.53
C GLU A 430 -6.16 -35.69 30.79
N LEU A 431 -6.69 -34.97 31.77
CA LEU A 431 -6.12 -34.91 33.12
C LEU A 431 -7.04 -35.64 34.07
N SER A 432 -6.48 -36.52 34.90
CA SER A 432 -7.22 -37.22 35.94
C SER A 432 -6.62 -37.00 37.33
N SER A 433 -7.48 -36.85 38.33
CA SER A 433 -7.09 -36.72 39.74
C SER A 433 -8.05 -37.49 40.65
N ALA A 434 -7.57 -37.94 41.78
CA ALA A 434 -8.42 -38.57 42.77
C ALA A 434 -9.39 -37.53 43.39
N PRO A 435 -10.68 -37.85 43.59
CA PRO A 435 -11.67 -36.93 44.17
C PRO A 435 -11.25 -36.35 45.53
N GLU A 436 -10.56 -37.16 46.33
CA GLU A 436 -10.08 -36.81 47.68
C GLU A 436 -8.95 -35.75 47.68
N GLN A 437 -8.28 -35.59 46.53
CA GLN A 437 -7.17 -34.66 46.34
C GLN A 437 -7.60 -33.31 45.75
N LEU A 438 -8.92 -33.10 45.58
CA LEU A 438 -9.46 -31.86 45.03
C LEU A 438 -9.82 -30.87 46.16
N PRO A 439 -9.09 -29.78 46.36
CA PRO A 439 -9.36 -28.80 47.42
C PRO A 439 -10.69 -28.04 47.20
N SER A 440 -11.13 -27.92 45.94
CA SER A 440 -12.38 -27.21 45.58
C SER A 440 -13.01 -27.81 44.34
N SER A 441 -14.25 -27.39 44.04
CA SER A 441 -14.93 -27.78 42.79
C SER A 441 -14.27 -27.24 41.52
N THR A 442 -13.42 -26.20 41.65
CA THR A 442 -12.66 -25.63 40.57
C THR A 442 -11.24 -25.35 41.03
N ASN A 443 -10.29 -26.05 40.45
CA ASN A 443 -8.87 -25.96 40.79
C ASN A 443 -8.06 -25.43 39.63
N GLU A 444 -7.02 -24.67 39.90
CA GLU A 444 -6.10 -24.18 38.85
C GLU A 444 -5.10 -25.29 38.49
N VAL A 445 -4.93 -25.56 37.20
CA VAL A 445 -3.91 -26.48 36.67
C VAL A 445 -3.11 -25.75 35.62
N THR A 446 -1.82 -26.04 35.55
CA THR A 446 -0.89 -25.44 34.60
C THR A 446 -0.33 -26.53 33.70
N PHE A 447 -0.54 -26.39 32.41
CA PHE A 447 0.12 -27.18 31.39
C PHE A 447 1.47 -26.58 31.09
N ILE A 448 2.49 -27.39 30.98
CA ILE A 448 3.89 -27.02 30.77
C ILE A 448 4.35 -27.66 29.47
N LEU A 449 4.76 -26.84 28.51
CA LEU A 449 5.32 -27.30 27.26
C LEU A 449 6.80 -26.93 27.22
N LYS A 450 7.67 -27.93 27.00
CA LYS A 450 9.12 -27.75 26.88
C LYS A 450 9.58 -28.33 25.57
N ASP A 451 10.58 -27.71 24.93
CA ASP A 451 11.25 -28.32 23.80
C ASP A 451 12.23 -29.38 24.29
N ALA A 452 12.36 -30.47 23.53
CA ALA A 452 13.26 -31.57 23.89
C ALA A 452 14.74 -31.22 23.64
N ASP A 453 14.98 -30.37 22.60
CA ASP A 453 16.32 -30.01 22.12
C ASP A 453 16.76 -28.63 22.60
N ASP A 454 15.81 -27.72 22.90
CA ASP A 454 16.10 -26.36 23.36
C ASP A 454 15.46 -26.04 24.72
N ALA A 455 16.26 -26.09 25.77
CA ALA A 455 15.82 -25.78 27.13
C ALA A 455 15.33 -24.34 27.36
N SER A 456 15.60 -23.42 26.42
CA SER A 456 15.12 -22.03 26.51
C SER A 456 13.62 -21.91 26.18
N ILE A 457 13.05 -22.87 25.45
CA ILE A 457 11.65 -22.92 25.12
C ILE A 457 10.87 -23.61 26.24
N HIS A 458 10.28 -22.79 27.10
CA HIS A 458 9.45 -23.21 28.22
C HIS A 458 8.20 -22.34 28.28
N ILE A 459 7.04 -22.92 28.04
CA ILE A 459 5.76 -22.19 27.99
C ILE A 459 4.78 -22.82 28.93
N GLU A 460 4.11 -22.00 29.74
CA GLU A 460 3.07 -22.40 30.66
C GLU A 460 1.73 -21.85 30.23
N ALA A 461 0.69 -22.72 30.29
CA ALA A 461 -0.68 -22.32 30.02
C ALA A 461 -1.58 -22.74 31.19
N LYS A 462 -2.24 -21.78 31.81
CA LYS A 462 -3.14 -21.99 32.92
C LYS A 462 -4.52 -22.41 32.42
N SER A 463 -5.12 -23.39 33.10
CA SER A 463 -6.48 -23.86 32.86
C SER A 463 -7.19 -24.23 34.16
N ARG A 464 -8.44 -24.65 34.07
CA ARG A 464 -9.23 -25.01 35.23
C ARG A 464 -9.58 -26.49 35.20
N PHE A 465 -9.31 -27.20 36.31
CA PHE A 465 -9.76 -28.53 36.53
C PHE A 465 -11.06 -28.50 37.38
N ILE A 466 -12.14 -29.09 36.87
CA ILE A 466 -13.46 -29.08 37.52
C ILE A 466 -13.73 -30.45 38.10
N GLY A 467 -14.15 -30.47 39.34
CA GLY A 467 -14.56 -31.69 40.06
C GLY A 467 -15.92 -31.53 40.71
N PRO A 468 -16.39 -32.59 41.39
CA PRO A 468 -17.61 -32.53 42.19
C PRO A 468 -17.50 -31.51 43.32
N GLN A 469 -18.63 -30.94 43.74
CA GLN A 469 -18.64 -30.09 44.93
C GLN A 469 -18.22 -30.91 46.15
N VAL A 470 -17.16 -30.48 46.82
CA VAL A 470 -16.79 -31.04 48.13
C VAL A 470 -17.86 -30.58 49.13
N ARG A 471 -18.63 -31.54 49.69
CA ARG A 471 -19.57 -31.26 50.75
C ARG A 471 -18.88 -31.27 52.10
#